data_26b3ac2e66de8c5354161d10ac941f1e
#
_entry.id   26b3ac2e66de8c5354161d10ac941f1e
#
_cell.length_a   1.000
_cell.length_b   1.000
_cell.length_c   1.000
_cell.angle_alpha   90.00
_cell.angle_beta   90.00
_cell.angle_gamma   90.00
#
_symmetry.space_group_name_H-M   'P 1'
#
loop_
_entity.id
_entity.type
_entity.pdbx_description
1 polymer ?
#
loop_
_entity_poly.entity_id
_entity_poly.type
_entity_poly.pdbx_seq_one_letter_code
_entity_poly.pdbx_strand_id
1 'polypeptide(L)'
;MKTENINHAFLDGVLDGTHDDVYYHFGVASSDPVLDKLRDVRAVIMAGSGGRINEFTERWSELNAGTEIVAFPKEDRFVTRYTAGVLFASHGMGMPSASIALQELMRMVFFLKRGDLEAMDEVFWCRVGTSGGVGLPGGTVVVSSEGLMADLKPYRLLNGGTGEYWFDGHFPAATSQAIIAANEHTDFDIISGTTIAGNEFFLEQFRLDGAICLETPETKMGWLTWLHDNGVANIEMEGAMIAGYLNH
;
A
#
# COMPACT_ATOMS: atom_id res chain seq x y z
N MET A 1 0.10 14.31 -3.43
CA MET A 1 -1.39 14.33 -3.52
C MET A 1 -1.82 15.68 -4.04
N LYS A 2 -2.76 15.74 -5.01
CA LYS A 2 -3.24 17.04 -5.53
C LYS A 2 -4.26 17.65 -4.56
N THR A 3 -4.04 18.88 -4.14
CA THR A 3 -4.90 19.58 -3.15
C THR A 3 -6.36 19.69 -3.57
N GLU A 4 -6.62 19.77 -4.87
CA GLU A 4 -7.98 19.88 -5.45
C GLU A 4 -8.86 18.63 -5.24
N ASN A 5 -8.25 17.48 -4.93
CA ASN A 5 -8.92 16.21 -4.73
C ASN A 5 -9.21 15.89 -3.26
N ILE A 6 -8.77 16.74 -2.34
CA ILE A 6 -8.99 16.55 -0.91
C ILE A 6 -10.45 16.91 -0.54
N ASN A 7 -11.07 16.07 0.26
CA ASN A 7 -12.43 16.34 0.79
C ASN A 7 -12.40 17.37 1.93
N HIS A 8 -12.07 18.61 1.61
CA HIS A 8 -11.99 19.70 2.59
C HIS A 8 -13.26 19.86 3.42
N ALA A 9 -14.45 19.74 2.80
CA ALA A 9 -15.73 19.91 3.49
C ALA A 9 -15.90 18.95 4.68
N PHE A 10 -15.34 17.75 4.59
CA PHE A 10 -15.34 16.77 5.68
C PHE A 10 -14.16 17.00 6.64
N LEU A 11 -12.96 17.11 6.10
CA LEU A 11 -11.72 17.09 6.88
C LEU A 11 -11.52 18.36 7.71
N ASP A 12 -11.96 19.53 7.23
CA ASP A 12 -11.89 20.79 7.98
C ASP A 12 -12.76 20.73 9.23
N GLY A 13 -13.93 20.09 9.18
CA GLY A 13 -14.77 19.88 10.34
C GLY A 13 -14.19 18.94 11.39
N VAL A 14 -13.32 18.02 10.98
CA VAL A 14 -12.54 17.18 11.92
C VAL A 14 -11.47 18.02 12.63
N LEU A 15 -10.80 18.90 11.90
CA LEU A 15 -9.75 19.75 12.45
C LEU A 15 -10.26 20.81 13.42
N ASP A 16 -11.43 21.40 13.16
CA ASP A 16 -12.04 22.39 14.02
C ASP A 16 -12.88 21.78 15.17
N GLY A 17 -13.01 20.46 15.20
CA GLY A 17 -13.71 19.72 16.25
C GLY A 17 -15.23 19.74 16.14
N THR A 18 -15.80 20.16 15.02
CA THR A 18 -17.27 20.14 14.80
C THR A 18 -17.80 18.73 14.61
N HIS A 19 -16.96 17.79 14.19
CA HIS A 19 -17.28 16.35 14.19
C HIS A 19 -16.04 15.51 14.43
N ASP A 20 -16.26 14.27 14.89
CA ASP A 20 -15.23 13.29 15.13
C ASP A 20 -15.11 12.37 13.90
N ASP A 21 -13.89 12.17 13.36
CA ASP A 21 -13.66 11.22 12.29
C ASP A 21 -13.41 9.84 12.90
N VAL A 22 -14.24 8.87 12.51
CA VAL A 22 -14.12 7.48 12.95
C VAL A 22 -13.37 6.68 11.87
N TYR A 23 -12.17 6.24 12.20
CA TYR A 23 -11.39 5.29 11.40
C TYR A 23 -11.88 3.90 11.74
N TYR A 24 -13.04 3.56 11.18
CA TYR A 24 -13.88 2.43 11.59
C TYR A 24 -13.12 1.10 11.56
N HIS A 25 -12.37 0.85 10.47
CA HIS A 25 -11.68 -0.42 10.30
C HIS A 25 -10.38 -0.53 11.10
N PHE A 26 -9.92 0.58 11.67
CA PHE A 26 -8.80 0.65 12.62
C PHE A 26 -9.27 0.70 14.08
N GLY A 27 -10.56 0.85 14.31
CA GLY A 27 -11.15 0.85 15.65
C GLY A 27 -10.77 2.04 16.54
N VAL A 28 -10.48 3.21 15.92
CA VAL A 28 -10.13 4.46 16.63
C VAL A 28 -10.86 5.64 15.99
N ALA A 29 -10.94 6.74 16.72
CA ALA A 29 -11.49 8.00 16.25
C ALA A 29 -10.49 9.15 16.42
N SER A 30 -10.71 10.28 15.75
CA SER A 30 -9.85 11.46 15.88
C SER A 30 -9.76 12.00 17.31
N SER A 31 -10.77 11.74 18.13
CA SER A 31 -10.80 12.06 19.58
C SER A 31 -10.03 11.07 20.47
N ASP A 32 -9.56 9.94 19.95
CA ASP A 32 -8.85 8.94 20.76
C ASP A 32 -7.46 9.43 21.17
N PRO A 33 -7.13 9.39 22.50
CA PRO A 33 -5.84 9.89 22.99
C PRO A 33 -4.62 9.14 22.42
N VAL A 34 -4.80 7.95 21.87
CA VAL A 34 -3.69 7.21 21.25
C VAL A 34 -3.10 7.98 20.07
N LEU A 35 -3.91 8.75 19.34
CA LEU A 35 -3.44 9.52 18.19
C LEU A 35 -2.49 10.66 18.55
N ASP A 36 -2.54 11.17 19.78
CA ASP A 36 -1.59 12.19 20.23
C ASP A 36 -0.15 11.67 20.27
N LYS A 37 0.03 10.36 20.46
CA LYS A 37 1.35 9.70 20.41
C LYS A 37 1.94 9.58 19.01
N LEU A 38 1.14 9.80 17.96
CA LEU A 38 1.49 9.59 16.56
C LEU A 38 1.76 10.90 15.79
N ARG A 39 1.79 12.05 16.47
CA ARG A 39 1.93 13.38 15.84
C ARG A 39 3.22 13.56 15.02
N ASP A 40 4.27 12.84 15.37
CA ASP A 40 5.57 12.87 14.68
C ASP A 40 5.70 11.80 13.58
N VAL A 41 4.57 11.22 13.12
CA VAL A 41 4.57 10.24 12.01
C VAL A 41 5.25 10.83 10.78
N ARG A 42 6.24 10.09 10.25
CA ARG A 42 6.99 10.44 9.05
C ARG A 42 6.98 9.35 7.99
N ALA A 43 6.49 8.17 8.35
CA ALA A 43 6.31 7.09 7.39
C ALA A 43 5.09 6.24 7.74
N VAL A 44 4.45 5.70 6.70
CA VAL A 44 3.38 4.70 6.79
C VAL A 44 3.83 3.47 6.01
N ILE A 45 3.98 2.36 6.71
CA ILE A 45 4.37 1.07 6.12
C ILE A 45 3.15 0.14 6.14
N MET A 46 2.72 -0.30 4.97
CA MET A 46 1.56 -1.16 4.81
C MET A 46 1.95 -2.58 4.42
N ALA A 47 1.23 -3.59 4.95
CA ALA A 47 1.39 -4.98 4.55
C ALA A 47 0.07 -5.75 4.61
N GLY A 48 -0.03 -6.88 3.90
CA GLY A 48 -1.27 -7.65 3.79
C GLY A 48 -1.74 -8.32 5.08
N SER A 49 -0.87 -8.58 6.06
CA SER A 49 -1.23 -9.34 7.27
C SER A 49 -0.75 -8.69 8.56
N GLY A 50 -1.54 -8.86 9.63
CA GLY A 50 -1.19 -8.36 10.96
C GLY A 50 0.08 -9.01 11.55
N GLY A 51 0.34 -10.29 11.24
CA GLY A 51 1.55 -10.96 11.68
C GLY A 51 2.81 -10.27 11.15
N ARG A 52 2.81 -9.90 9.85
CA ARG A 52 3.91 -9.15 9.23
C ARG A 52 4.07 -7.75 9.81
N ILE A 53 2.97 -7.08 10.16
CA ILE A 53 3.00 -5.79 10.83
C ILE A 53 3.69 -5.89 12.18
N ASN A 54 3.36 -6.89 12.99
CA ASN A 54 4.02 -7.10 14.28
C ASN A 54 5.53 -7.33 14.12
N GLU A 55 5.93 -8.21 13.20
CA GLU A 55 7.34 -8.50 12.93
C GLU A 55 8.12 -7.26 12.46
N PHE A 56 7.57 -6.49 11.52
CA PHE A 56 8.20 -5.25 11.06
C PHE A 56 8.34 -4.22 12.18
N THR A 57 7.31 -4.09 13.01
CA THR A 57 7.31 -3.13 14.11
C THR A 57 8.34 -3.50 15.18
N GLU A 58 8.40 -4.77 15.57
CA GLU A 58 9.39 -5.28 16.52
C GLU A 58 10.81 -5.02 16.00
N ARG A 59 11.06 -5.38 14.75
CA ARG A 59 12.36 -5.16 14.12
C ARG A 59 12.73 -3.68 14.03
N TRP A 60 11.78 -2.82 13.67
CA TRP A 60 12.01 -1.37 13.62
C TRP A 60 12.27 -0.77 14.99
N SER A 61 11.54 -1.21 16.02
CA SER A 61 11.78 -0.81 17.42
C SER A 61 13.19 -1.20 17.86
N GLU A 62 13.63 -2.44 17.62
CA GLU A 62 14.99 -2.91 17.94
C GLU A 62 16.07 -2.03 17.30
N LEU A 63 15.92 -1.72 16.01
CA LEU A 63 16.85 -0.85 15.26
C LEU A 63 16.86 0.60 15.78
N ASN A 64 15.83 1.02 16.51
CA ASN A 64 15.69 2.33 17.12
C ASN A 64 15.79 2.29 18.66
N ALA A 65 16.76 1.53 19.18
CA ALA A 65 17.09 1.45 20.61
C ALA A 65 15.94 0.95 21.51
N GLY A 66 15.04 0.11 21.00
CA GLY A 66 13.92 -0.45 21.76
C GLY A 66 12.82 0.58 22.06
N THR A 67 12.56 1.50 21.13
CA THR A 67 11.50 2.50 21.29
C THR A 67 10.14 1.82 21.55
N GLU A 68 9.32 2.44 22.43
CA GLU A 68 7.97 1.96 22.77
C GLU A 68 7.14 1.68 21.53
N ILE A 69 6.48 0.52 21.49
CA ILE A 69 5.50 0.17 20.48
C ILE A 69 4.11 0.55 20.98
N VAL A 70 3.46 1.45 20.27
CA VAL A 70 2.08 1.87 20.54
C VAL A 70 1.14 1.03 19.69
N ALA A 71 0.27 0.24 20.33
CA ALA A 71 -0.81 -0.47 19.67
C ALA A 71 -2.11 0.35 19.73
N PHE A 72 -2.98 0.19 18.75
CA PHE A 72 -4.32 0.77 18.85
C PHE A 72 -5.17 -0.01 19.84
N PRO A 73 -6.08 0.68 20.59
CA PRO A 73 -6.81 0.07 21.70
C PRO A 73 -7.79 -1.01 21.27
N LYS A 74 -8.28 -0.93 20.04
CA LYS A 74 -9.13 -1.94 19.41
C LYS A 74 -8.50 -2.31 18.07
N GLU A 75 -8.12 -3.57 17.94
CA GLU A 75 -7.73 -4.14 16.66
C GLU A 75 -8.99 -4.75 16.05
N ASP A 76 -9.69 -3.98 15.23
CA ASP A 76 -10.89 -4.49 14.58
C ASP A 76 -10.52 -5.28 13.32
N ARG A 77 -10.48 -4.64 12.16
CA ARG A 77 -10.14 -5.32 10.89
C ARG A 77 -8.64 -5.28 10.59
N PHE A 78 -7.99 -4.17 10.89
CA PHE A 78 -6.59 -3.94 10.55
C PHE A 78 -5.73 -3.78 11.80
N VAL A 79 -4.65 -4.56 11.86
CA VAL A 79 -3.63 -4.42 12.90
C VAL A 79 -2.82 -3.17 12.65
N THR A 80 -2.63 -2.37 13.69
CA THR A 80 -1.89 -1.10 13.60
C THR A 80 -0.93 -0.97 14.76
N ARG A 81 0.30 -0.58 14.45
CA ARG A 81 1.39 -0.34 15.39
C ARG A 81 2.11 0.95 15.03
N TYR A 82 2.54 1.66 16.04
CA TYR A 82 3.38 2.84 15.85
C TYR A 82 4.62 2.76 16.73
N THR A 83 5.78 3.08 16.18
CA THR A 83 7.04 3.21 16.91
C THR A 83 8.04 4.06 16.14
N ALA A 84 8.82 4.87 16.83
CA ALA A 84 9.92 5.66 16.27
C ALA A 84 9.56 6.43 14.98
N GLY A 85 8.40 7.09 14.94
CA GLY A 85 7.94 7.90 13.81
C GLY A 85 7.35 7.11 12.63
N VAL A 86 7.19 5.79 12.75
CA VAL A 86 6.63 4.95 11.68
C VAL A 86 5.31 4.31 12.12
N LEU A 87 4.28 4.52 11.31
CA LEU A 87 2.98 3.88 11.44
C LEU A 87 2.95 2.63 10.55
N PHE A 88 2.80 1.47 11.17
CA PHE A 88 2.67 0.18 10.50
C PHE A 88 1.21 -0.24 10.50
N ALA A 89 0.67 -0.59 9.34
CA ALA A 89 -0.74 -0.97 9.22
C ALA A 89 -0.96 -2.15 8.28
N SER A 90 -1.78 -3.11 8.68
CA SER A 90 -2.23 -4.15 7.76
C SER A 90 -3.36 -3.64 6.87
N HIS A 91 -3.46 -4.17 5.65
CA HIS A 91 -4.51 -3.77 4.70
C HIS A 91 -5.35 -4.95 4.18
N GLY A 92 -5.09 -6.18 4.67
CA GLY A 92 -5.73 -7.37 4.13
C GLY A 92 -5.21 -7.74 2.74
N MET A 93 -6.06 -8.32 1.91
CA MET A 93 -5.72 -8.75 0.55
C MET A 93 -6.68 -8.13 -0.48
N GLY A 94 -6.11 -7.71 -1.61
CA GLY A 94 -6.83 -7.18 -2.75
C GLY A 94 -7.18 -5.69 -2.64
N MET A 95 -7.39 -5.05 -3.78
CA MET A 95 -7.64 -3.62 -3.89
C MET A 95 -8.80 -3.11 -3.04
N PRO A 96 -9.98 -3.78 -2.94
CA PRO A 96 -11.07 -3.30 -2.11
C PRO A 96 -10.71 -3.18 -0.63
N SER A 97 -9.97 -4.16 -0.09
CA SER A 97 -9.51 -4.13 1.30
C SER A 97 -8.44 -3.06 1.51
N ALA A 98 -7.46 -3.01 0.61
CA ALA A 98 -6.38 -2.03 0.67
C ALA A 98 -6.87 -0.59 0.48
N SER A 99 -7.90 -0.36 -0.36
CA SER A 99 -8.47 0.98 -0.55
C SER A 99 -9.13 1.51 0.73
N ILE A 100 -9.83 0.67 1.48
CA ILE A 100 -10.42 1.03 2.77
C ILE A 100 -9.30 1.46 3.73
N ALA A 101 -8.27 0.61 3.88
CA ALA A 101 -7.16 0.91 4.78
C ALA A 101 -6.43 2.21 4.39
N LEU A 102 -6.11 2.37 3.10
CA LEU A 102 -5.38 3.53 2.60
C LEU A 102 -6.16 4.84 2.81
N GLN A 103 -7.46 4.86 2.48
CA GLN A 103 -8.30 6.04 2.66
C GLN A 103 -8.43 6.46 4.13
N GLU A 104 -8.61 5.51 5.04
CA GLU A 104 -8.65 5.83 6.48
C GLU A 104 -7.29 6.29 7.00
N LEU A 105 -6.18 5.68 6.55
CA LEU A 105 -4.82 6.11 6.90
C LEU A 105 -4.52 7.52 6.37
N MET A 106 -4.91 7.84 5.15
CA MET A 106 -4.71 9.19 4.59
C MET A 106 -5.46 10.24 5.41
N ARG A 107 -6.72 9.99 5.79
CA ARG A 107 -7.48 10.88 6.67
C ARG A 107 -6.82 11.01 8.06
N MET A 108 -6.37 9.89 8.61
CA MET A 108 -5.66 9.89 9.89
C MET A 108 -4.37 10.71 9.82
N VAL A 109 -3.56 10.53 8.80
CA VAL A 109 -2.32 11.32 8.60
C VAL A 109 -2.65 12.79 8.41
N PHE A 110 -3.70 13.14 7.64
CA PHE A 110 -4.18 14.51 7.52
C PHE A 110 -4.50 15.12 8.90
N PHE A 111 -5.24 14.42 9.73
CA PHE A 111 -5.55 14.85 11.09
C PHE A 111 -4.27 14.99 11.95
N LEU A 112 -3.37 14.01 11.90
CA LEU A 112 -2.11 14.02 12.65
C LEU A 112 -1.21 15.21 12.25
N LYS A 113 -1.21 15.57 10.98
CA LYS A 113 -0.49 16.73 10.41
C LYS A 113 -1.27 18.05 10.52
N ARG A 114 -2.43 18.06 11.20
CA ARG A 114 -3.29 19.25 11.41
C ARG A 114 -3.69 19.96 10.12
N GLY A 115 -3.93 19.18 9.05
CA GLY A 115 -4.29 19.70 7.74
C GLY A 115 -3.15 20.35 6.96
N ASP A 116 -1.93 20.28 7.45
CA ASP A 116 -0.75 20.76 6.74
C ASP A 116 -0.40 19.79 5.60
N LEU A 117 -0.70 20.19 4.36
CA LEU A 117 -0.51 19.39 3.18
C LEU A 117 0.97 19.22 2.80
N GLU A 118 1.82 20.22 3.07
CA GLU A 118 3.26 20.09 2.85
C GLU A 118 3.82 19.02 3.80
N ALA A 119 3.44 19.06 5.07
CA ALA A 119 3.84 18.04 6.04
C ALA A 119 3.27 16.65 5.72
N MET A 120 2.12 16.54 5.03
CA MET A 120 1.60 15.27 4.54
C MET A 120 2.42 14.73 3.36
N ASP A 121 2.84 15.58 2.44
CA ASP A 121 3.66 15.18 1.28
C ASP A 121 5.06 14.72 1.70
N GLU A 122 5.55 15.14 2.86
CA GLU A 122 6.79 14.64 3.45
C GLU A 122 6.65 13.23 4.07
N VAL A 123 5.43 12.73 4.29
CA VAL A 123 5.23 11.40 4.84
C VAL A 123 5.55 10.34 3.78
N PHE A 124 6.49 9.48 4.09
CA PHE A 124 6.86 8.36 3.22
C PHE A 124 5.81 7.25 3.29
N TRP A 125 5.31 6.83 2.13
CA TRP A 125 4.36 5.73 2.02
C TRP A 125 5.01 4.53 1.34
N CYS A 126 4.91 3.36 1.96
CA CYS A 126 5.44 2.12 1.41
C CYS A 126 4.50 0.95 1.68
N ARG A 127 4.31 0.12 0.68
CA ARG A 127 3.66 -1.19 0.85
C ARG A 127 4.70 -2.29 0.64
N VAL A 128 4.77 -3.22 1.59
CA VAL A 128 5.63 -4.40 1.51
C VAL A 128 4.75 -5.65 1.42
N GLY A 129 4.91 -6.42 0.36
CA GLY A 129 4.10 -7.60 0.10
C GLY A 129 4.89 -8.75 -0.52
N THR A 130 4.26 -9.90 -0.62
CA THR A 130 4.73 -11.01 -1.45
C THR A 130 4.10 -10.93 -2.83
N SER A 131 4.82 -11.37 -3.86
CA SER A 131 4.36 -11.36 -5.24
C SER A 131 4.87 -12.59 -6.00
N GLY A 132 4.24 -12.91 -7.11
CA GLY A 132 4.75 -13.88 -8.05
C GLY A 132 5.78 -13.23 -8.99
N GLY A 133 7.02 -13.69 -8.99
CA GLY A 133 8.04 -13.22 -9.94
C GLY A 133 7.77 -13.69 -11.36
N VAL A 134 8.00 -12.84 -12.35
CA VAL A 134 7.91 -13.15 -13.79
C VAL A 134 9.32 -13.28 -14.34
N GLY A 135 9.76 -14.51 -14.61
CA GLY A 135 11.13 -14.79 -15.07
C GLY A 135 12.24 -14.51 -14.03
N LEU A 136 11.89 -14.31 -12.75
CA LEU A 136 12.83 -14.00 -11.69
C LEU A 136 13.05 -15.18 -10.75
N PRO A 137 14.27 -15.34 -10.19
CA PRO A 137 14.54 -16.31 -9.12
C PRO A 137 13.65 -16.04 -7.89
N GLY A 138 13.29 -17.11 -7.16
CA GLY A 138 12.63 -16.97 -5.87
C GLY A 138 13.52 -16.20 -4.87
N GLY A 139 12.94 -15.28 -4.11
CA GLY A 139 13.66 -14.42 -3.17
C GLY A 139 14.09 -13.07 -3.72
N THR A 140 14.01 -12.85 -5.05
CA THR A 140 14.24 -11.52 -5.62
C THR A 140 13.24 -10.50 -5.08
N VAL A 141 13.73 -9.36 -4.62
CA VAL A 141 12.89 -8.22 -4.22
C VAL A 141 12.67 -7.30 -5.42
N VAL A 142 11.42 -6.99 -5.72
CA VAL A 142 11.06 -6.06 -6.79
C VAL A 142 10.62 -4.73 -6.18
N VAL A 143 11.34 -3.67 -6.48
CA VAL A 143 10.95 -2.29 -6.20
C VAL A 143 10.15 -1.80 -7.40
N SER A 144 8.85 -1.64 -7.23
CA SER A 144 7.95 -1.25 -8.32
C SER A 144 8.31 0.13 -8.88
N SER A 145 8.50 0.21 -10.20
CA SER A 145 8.64 1.48 -10.93
C SER A 145 7.28 2.00 -11.39
N GLU A 146 6.37 1.08 -11.67
CA GLU A 146 5.01 1.35 -12.10
C GLU A 146 4.09 0.19 -11.67
N GLY A 147 2.88 0.52 -11.25
CA GLY A 147 1.80 -0.42 -10.98
C GLY A 147 0.74 -0.36 -12.08
N LEU A 148 0.51 -1.49 -12.75
CA LEU A 148 -0.51 -1.63 -13.79
C LEU A 148 -1.51 -2.71 -13.43
N MET A 149 -2.66 -2.72 -14.09
CA MET A 149 -3.62 -3.82 -14.05
C MET A 149 -3.15 -5.00 -14.89
N ALA A 150 -3.79 -6.15 -14.77
CA ALA A 150 -3.42 -7.37 -15.52
C ALA A 150 -3.49 -7.21 -17.03
N ASP A 151 -4.20 -6.20 -17.56
CA ASP A 151 -4.28 -5.83 -18.98
C ASP A 151 -3.22 -4.79 -19.39
N LEU A 152 -2.21 -4.55 -18.55
CA LEU A 152 -1.13 -3.56 -18.71
C LEU A 152 -1.64 -2.12 -18.86
N LYS A 153 -2.81 -1.82 -18.31
CA LYS A 153 -3.33 -0.45 -18.25
C LYS A 153 -3.21 0.12 -16.84
N PRO A 154 -3.23 1.45 -16.71
CA PRO A 154 -3.34 2.09 -15.41
C PRO A 154 -4.57 1.62 -14.63
N TYR A 155 -4.50 1.72 -13.30
CA TYR A 155 -5.66 1.44 -12.46
C TYR A 155 -6.84 2.33 -12.87
N ARG A 156 -8.02 1.71 -12.99
CA ARG A 156 -9.26 2.40 -13.30
C ARG A 156 -10.37 2.06 -12.33
N LEU A 157 -11.17 3.03 -11.99
CA LEU A 157 -12.36 2.87 -11.16
C LEU A 157 -13.60 3.24 -11.96
N LEU A 158 -14.59 2.33 -12.00
CA LEU A 158 -15.90 2.61 -12.57
C LEU A 158 -16.73 3.41 -11.58
N ASN A 159 -17.20 4.58 -11.99
CA ASN A 159 -18.00 5.45 -11.15
C ASN A 159 -19.49 5.23 -11.42
N GLY A 160 -20.09 4.21 -10.81
CA GLY A 160 -21.54 4.04 -10.72
C GLY A 160 -22.36 4.25 -12.00
N GLY A 161 -21.74 4.06 -13.18
CA GLY A 161 -22.38 4.30 -14.49
C GLY A 161 -22.22 5.72 -15.03
N THR A 162 -21.50 6.61 -14.36
CA THR A 162 -21.28 8.00 -14.79
C THR A 162 -19.96 8.20 -15.52
N GLY A 163 -19.06 7.22 -15.50
CA GLY A 163 -17.76 7.30 -16.18
C GLY A 163 -16.70 6.41 -15.56
N GLU A 164 -15.47 6.69 -15.95
CA GLU A 164 -14.26 6.01 -15.46
C GLU A 164 -13.28 7.07 -14.94
N TYR A 165 -12.65 6.76 -13.80
CA TYR A 165 -11.46 7.46 -13.32
C TYR A 165 -10.23 6.62 -13.61
N TRP A 166 -9.21 7.23 -14.19
CA TRP A 166 -7.91 6.63 -14.47
C TRP A 166 -6.86 7.24 -13.57
N PHE A 167 -5.99 6.41 -13.01
CA PHE A 167 -5.03 6.80 -12.01
C PHE A 167 -3.61 6.51 -12.47
N ASP A 168 -2.69 7.43 -12.20
CA ASP A 168 -1.28 7.27 -12.50
C ASP A 168 -0.64 6.23 -11.56
N GLY A 169 -0.10 5.15 -12.12
CA GLY A 169 0.53 4.05 -11.39
C GLY A 169 2.03 4.18 -11.15
N HIS A 170 2.66 5.30 -11.53
CA HIS A 170 4.10 5.46 -11.39
C HIS A 170 4.53 5.65 -9.92
N PHE A 171 5.65 5.04 -9.56
CA PHE A 171 6.31 5.26 -8.28
C PHE A 171 7.46 6.26 -8.44
N PRO A 172 7.79 7.08 -7.39
CA PRO A 172 8.86 8.08 -7.47
C PRO A 172 10.22 7.42 -7.75
N ALA A 173 10.82 7.69 -8.91
CA ALA A 173 12.05 7.06 -9.35
C ALA A 173 13.23 7.28 -8.37
N ALA A 174 13.32 8.47 -7.77
CA ALA A 174 14.37 8.79 -6.79
C ALA A 174 14.25 7.89 -5.54
N THR A 175 13.03 7.64 -5.06
CA THR A 175 12.77 6.76 -3.93
C THR A 175 13.12 5.31 -4.26
N SER A 176 12.69 4.82 -5.43
CA SER A 176 13.02 3.47 -5.89
C SER A 176 14.53 3.26 -6.00
N GLN A 177 15.25 4.22 -6.56
CA GLN A 177 16.71 4.20 -6.65
C GLN A 177 17.38 4.20 -5.28
N ALA A 178 16.89 5.00 -4.33
CA ALA A 178 17.41 5.04 -2.96
C ALA A 178 17.23 3.69 -2.23
N ILE A 179 16.07 3.03 -2.39
CA ILE A 179 15.82 1.72 -1.82
C ILE A 179 16.79 0.67 -2.41
N ILE A 180 16.98 0.68 -3.74
CA ILE A 180 17.89 -0.25 -4.42
C ILE A 180 19.34 0.00 -3.97
N ALA A 181 19.77 1.26 -3.90
CA ALA A 181 21.12 1.62 -3.47
C ALA A 181 21.42 1.26 -2.02
N ALA A 182 20.41 1.25 -1.14
CA ALA A 182 20.55 0.84 0.25
C ALA A 182 20.83 -0.66 0.43
N ASN A 183 20.78 -1.45 -0.65
CA ASN A 183 20.97 -2.91 -0.63
C ASN A 183 22.44 -3.38 -0.60
N GLU A 184 23.39 -2.57 -0.21
CA GLU A 184 24.82 -2.93 -0.26
C GLU A 184 25.25 -4.15 0.58
N HIS A 185 24.34 -4.72 1.39
CA HIS A 185 24.68 -5.75 2.38
C HIS A 185 23.66 -6.91 2.47
N THR A 186 22.88 -7.18 1.44
CA THR A 186 21.91 -8.30 1.46
C THR A 186 22.34 -9.43 0.52
N ASP A 187 22.02 -10.67 0.90
CA ASP A 187 22.29 -11.89 0.11
C ASP A 187 21.23 -12.16 -0.97
N PHE A 188 20.36 -11.19 -1.28
CA PHE A 188 19.31 -11.33 -2.27
C PHE A 188 19.32 -10.18 -3.29
N ASP A 189 18.85 -10.49 -4.50
CA ASP A 189 18.76 -9.50 -5.57
C ASP A 189 17.63 -8.51 -5.31
N ILE A 190 17.90 -7.21 -5.51
CA ILE A 190 16.89 -6.17 -5.58
C ILE A 190 16.91 -5.55 -6.98
N ILE A 191 15.76 -5.51 -7.64
CA ILE A 191 15.61 -4.94 -8.96
C ILE A 191 14.46 -3.93 -9.00
N SER A 192 14.48 -3.02 -9.97
CA SER A 192 13.32 -2.22 -10.32
C SER A 192 12.55 -2.87 -11.47
N GLY A 193 11.22 -2.78 -11.44
CA GLY A 193 10.40 -3.33 -12.52
C GLY A 193 8.93 -2.96 -12.43
N THR A 194 8.21 -3.19 -13.52
CA THR A 194 6.76 -3.01 -13.57
C THR A 194 6.08 -4.12 -12.79
N THR A 195 5.14 -3.74 -11.93
CA THR A 195 4.30 -4.66 -11.14
C THR A 195 2.89 -4.66 -11.72
N ILE A 196 2.30 -5.83 -11.95
CA ILE A 196 0.87 -5.90 -12.25
C ILE A 196 0.07 -6.30 -11.01
N ALA A 197 -1.11 -5.69 -10.86
CA ALA A 197 -2.05 -5.93 -9.80
C ALA A 197 -3.34 -6.56 -10.37
N GLY A 198 -3.63 -7.80 -9.95
CA GLY A 198 -4.88 -8.48 -10.31
C GLY A 198 -6.01 -8.15 -9.32
N ASN A 199 -7.23 -8.01 -9.84
CA ASN A 199 -8.42 -7.88 -8.99
C ASN A 199 -8.84 -9.21 -8.38
N GLU A 200 -8.51 -10.31 -9.05
CA GLU A 200 -8.90 -11.66 -8.64
C GLU A 200 -7.66 -12.55 -8.57
N PHE A 201 -7.60 -13.39 -7.54
CA PHE A 201 -6.39 -14.13 -7.20
C PHE A 201 -6.16 -15.36 -8.08
N PHE A 202 -7.20 -16.03 -8.55
CA PHE A 202 -7.09 -17.30 -9.29
C PHE A 202 -7.17 -17.09 -10.79
N LEU A 203 -8.30 -16.64 -11.31
CA LEU A 203 -8.56 -16.58 -12.75
C LEU A 203 -7.74 -15.47 -13.42
N GLU A 204 -7.71 -14.26 -12.85
CA GLU A 204 -7.01 -13.13 -13.47
C GLU A 204 -5.47 -13.28 -13.42
N GLN A 205 -4.97 -14.11 -12.48
CA GLN A 205 -3.55 -14.44 -12.40
C GLN A 205 -3.18 -15.77 -13.06
N PHE A 206 -4.06 -16.34 -13.87
CA PHE A 206 -3.86 -17.60 -14.56
C PHE A 206 -3.39 -18.74 -13.65
N ARG A 207 -3.93 -18.79 -12.42
CA ARG A 207 -3.64 -19.87 -11.48
C ARG A 207 -4.39 -21.12 -11.87
N LEU A 208 -3.74 -22.29 -11.68
CA LEU A 208 -4.29 -23.59 -12.07
C LEU A 208 -4.86 -24.36 -10.87
N ASP A 209 -4.80 -23.77 -9.67
CA ASP A 209 -5.17 -24.40 -8.39
C ASP A 209 -6.48 -23.85 -7.79
N GLY A 210 -7.23 -23.06 -8.55
CA GLY A 210 -8.56 -22.59 -8.17
C GLY A 210 -9.64 -23.69 -8.30
N ALA A 211 -10.71 -23.58 -7.51
CA ALA A 211 -11.89 -24.44 -7.67
C ALA A 211 -12.57 -24.25 -9.04
N ILE A 212 -12.46 -23.05 -9.61
CA ILE A 212 -12.81 -22.73 -10.98
C ILE A 212 -11.49 -22.42 -11.69
N CYS A 213 -11.21 -23.17 -12.76
CA CYS A 213 -10.02 -23.02 -13.57
C CYS A 213 -10.43 -23.02 -15.05
N LEU A 214 -10.14 -21.94 -15.75
CA LEU A 214 -10.44 -21.78 -17.18
C LEU A 214 -9.18 -21.91 -18.04
N GLU A 215 -8.01 -22.00 -17.39
CA GLU A 215 -6.72 -21.97 -18.03
C GLU A 215 -6.04 -23.36 -18.04
N THR A 216 -5.10 -23.51 -18.95
CA THR A 216 -4.22 -24.68 -19.04
C THR A 216 -2.77 -24.30 -18.71
N PRO A 217 -1.86 -25.25 -18.45
CA PRO A 217 -0.44 -24.95 -18.32
C PRO A 217 0.13 -24.17 -19.51
N GLU A 218 -0.33 -24.46 -20.71
CA GLU A 218 0.13 -23.82 -21.95
C GLU A 218 -0.33 -22.36 -22.02
N THR A 219 -1.61 -22.09 -21.72
CA THR A 219 -2.15 -20.71 -21.73
C THR A 219 -1.49 -19.86 -20.62
N LYS A 220 -1.28 -20.44 -19.44
CA LYS A 220 -0.54 -19.80 -18.36
C LYS A 220 0.88 -19.45 -18.78
N MET A 221 1.62 -20.37 -19.37
CA MET A 221 2.99 -20.10 -19.82
C MET A 221 3.02 -19.05 -20.92
N GLY A 222 2.07 -19.07 -21.84
CA GLY A 222 1.91 -18.04 -22.88
C GLY A 222 1.71 -16.65 -22.26
N TRP A 223 0.83 -16.54 -21.26
CA TRP A 223 0.60 -15.29 -20.54
C TRP A 223 1.83 -14.80 -19.77
N LEU A 224 2.52 -15.67 -19.03
CA LEU A 224 3.75 -15.31 -18.32
C LEU A 224 4.87 -14.86 -19.27
N THR A 225 5.00 -15.50 -20.44
CA THR A 225 5.93 -15.07 -21.48
C THR A 225 5.56 -13.69 -22.02
N TRP A 226 4.28 -13.47 -22.30
CA TRP A 226 3.79 -12.17 -22.74
C TRP A 226 4.05 -11.07 -21.70
N LEU A 227 3.82 -11.33 -20.40
CA LEU A 227 4.16 -10.38 -19.33
C LEU A 227 5.65 -10.07 -19.28
N HIS A 228 6.49 -11.10 -19.35
CA HIS A 228 7.95 -10.96 -19.40
C HIS A 228 8.40 -10.08 -20.58
N ASP A 229 7.89 -10.36 -21.78
CA ASP A 229 8.24 -9.63 -22.99
C ASP A 229 7.75 -8.16 -22.97
N ASN A 230 6.77 -7.85 -22.13
CA ASN A 230 6.31 -6.48 -21.86
C ASN A 230 6.97 -5.83 -20.61
N GLY A 231 8.03 -6.43 -20.08
CA GLY A 231 8.83 -5.83 -18.99
C GLY A 231 8.22 -5.93 -17.61
N VAL A 232 7.21 -6.79 -17.41
CA VAL A 232 6.62 -7.05 -16.10
C VAL A 232 7.57 -7.88 -15.26
N ALA A 233 7.88 -7.43 -14.04
CA ALA A 233 8.76 -8.12 -13.10
C ALA A 233 8.01 -9.02 -12.12
N ASN A 234 6.80 -8.61 -11.70
CA ASN A 234 6.04 -9.38 -10.72
C ASN A 234 4.53 -9.12 -10.78
N ILE A 235 3.78 -10.01 -10.11
CA ILE A 235 2.32 -10.05 -10.04
C ILE A 235 1.91 -10.00 -8.56
N GLU A 236 1.00 -9.09 -8.21
CA GLU A 236 0.40 -8.97 -6.87
C GLU A 236 -1.05 -8.45 -6.98
N MET A 237 -1.63 -7.78 -5.97
CA MET A 237 -3.07 -7.46 -5.95
C MET A 237 -3.43 -6.03 -5.52
N GLU A 238 -2.49 -5.13 -5.27
CA GLU A 238 -2.82 -3.82 -4.69
C GLU A 238 -2.01 -2.64 -5.23
N GLY A 239 -0.80 -2.87 -5.76
CA GLY A 239 0.19 -1.82 -6.06
C GLY A 239 -0.31 -0.76 -7.04
N ALA A 240 -1.02 -1.15 -8.09
CA ALA A 240 -1.56 -0.20 -9.07
C ALA A 240 -2.56 0.78 -8.45
N MET A 241 -3.43 0.30 -7.57
CA MET A 241 -4.41 1.14 -6.86
C MET A 241 -3.75 2.04 -5.82
N ILE A 242 -2.80 1.51 -5.03
CA ILE A 242 -2.10 2.28 -4.00
C ILE A 242 -1.31 3.42 -4.63
N ALA A 243 -0.53 3.14 -5.70
CA ALA A 243 0.17 4.18 -6.44
C ALA A 243 -0.80 5.22 -7.00
N GLY A 244 -1.87 4.75 -7.63
CA GLY A 244 -2.88 5.62 -8.22
C GLY A 244 -3.51 6.58 -7.22
N TYR A 245 -3.85 6.13 -6.02
CA TYR A 245 -4.47 6.98 -5.00
C TYR A 245 -3.48 7.97 -4.38
N LEU A 246 -2.23 7.55 -4.15
CA LEU A 246 -1.21 8.44 -3.58
C LEU A 246 -0.73 9.50 -4.57
N ASN A 247 -0.83 9.24 -5.88
CA ASN A 247 -0.49 10.20 -6.93
C ASN A 247 -1.65 11.17 -7.29
N HIS A 248 -2.87 10.85 -6.86
CA HIS A 248 -4.09 11.62 -7.19
C HIS A 248 -4.35 12.72 -6.19
#